data_f8a012239ef818fd42230f618051519c
#
_entry.id   f8a012239ef818fd42230f618051519c
#
_cell.length_a   1.000
_cell.length_b   1.000
_cell.length_c   1.000
_cell.angle_alpha   90.00
_cell.angle_beta   90.00
_cell.angle_gamma   90.00
#
_symmetry.space_group_name_H-M   'P 1'
#
loop_
_entity.id
_entity.type
_entity.pdbx_description
1 polymer ?
#
loop_
_entity_poly.entity_id
_entity_poly.type
_entity_poly.pdbx_seq_one_letter_code
_entity_poly.pdbx_strand_id
1 'polypeptide(L)'
;LAEVQDELYAHNRFSVLIIFQAMDAAGKDGAVKHIMSGFNPLGVKVHSFKAPNSAELDHDYFWRHEFALPVRGEIEIHNRSHYENVLVTKVHPEWILNEHIPGVESVKKIDEKFWQQRYKQIRRFEKNLCDNGTVIMKFFLHVSKKEQKKRFLERIDDPSKNWKFSLGDLKERAYWDDYQKVYSEALSATSTDYAP
;
A
#
# COMPACT_ATOMS: atom_id res chain seq x y z
N LEU A 1 10.17 -20.99 2.27
CA LEU A 1 10.41 -19.55 2.43
C LEU A 1 11.66 -19.29 3.26
N ALA A 2 11.87 -20.01 4.38
CA ALA A 2 13.05 -19.83 5.23
C ALA A 2 14.36 -20.06 4.46
N GLU A 3 14.48 -21.14 3.69
CA GLU A 3 15.69 -21.43 2.89
C GLU A 3 16.00 -20.29 1.89
N VAL A 4 14.99 -19.78 1.19
CA VAL A 4 15.15 -18.66 0.25
C VAL A 4 15.57 -17.38 0.98
N GLN A 5 15.07 -17.16 2.20
CA GLN A 5 15.46 -16.02 3.03
C GLN A 5 16.92 -16.14 3.47
N ASP A 6 17.37 -17.32 3.86
CA ASP A 6 18.76 -17.56 4.26
C ASP A 6 19.72 -17.34 3.08
N GLU A 7 19.35 -17.78 1.88
CA GLU A 7 20.11 -17.50 0.65
C GLU A 7 20.16 -16.01 0.34
N LEU A 8 19.02 -15.30 0.43
CA LEU A 8 18.94 -13.86 0.21
C LEU A 8 19.89 -13.12 1.18
N TYR A 9 19.83 -13.48 2.46
CA TYR A 9 20.68 -12.90 3.50
C TYR A 9 22.16 -13.15 3.26
N ALA A 10 22.53 -14.38 2.95
CA ALA A 10 23.93 -14.78 2.72
C ALA A 10 24.53 -14.07 1.49
N HIS A 11 23.76 -13.93 0.41
CA HIS A 11 24.21 -13.24 -0.80
C HIS A 11 24.32 -11.72 -0.64
N ASN A 12 23.49 -11.11 0.18
CA ASN A 12 23.50 -9.66 0.51
C ASN A 12 23.65 -8.73 -0.71
N ARG A 13 23.03 -9.09 -1.86
CA ARG A 13 23.05 -8.29 -3.10
C ARG A 13 21.70 -7.73 -3.46
N PHE A 14 20.64 -8.45 -3.16
CA PHE A 14 19.26 -8.08 -3.44
C PHE A 14 18.52 -7.83 -2.15
N SER A 15 17.41 -7.13 -2.26
CA SER A 15 16.41 -7.00 -1.20
C SER A 15 15.02 -7.29 -1.78
N VAL A 16 14.05 -7.56 -0.92
CA VAL A 16 12.68 -7.85 -1.37
C VAL A 16 11.70 -6.89 -0.70
N LEU A 17 10.90 -6.20 -1.50
CA LEU A 17 9.81 -5.37 -1.04
C LEU A 17 8.48 -6.02 -1.43
N ILE A 18 7.68 -6.38 -0.42
CA ILE A 18 6.35 -6.96 -0.62
C ILE A 18 5.30 -5.91 -0.25
N ILE A 19 4.44 -5.57 -1.19
CA ILE A 19 3.40 -4.55 -1.00
C ILE A 19 2.03 -5.23 -0.95
N PHE A 20 1.29 -5.03 0.14
CA PHE A 20 -0.10 -5.43 0.26
C PHE A 20 -1.04 -4.23 0.19
N GLN A 21 -1.90 -4.24 -0.82
CA GLN A 21 -2.97 -3.28 -0.97
C GLN A 21 -4.33 -3.98 -1.02
N ALA A 22 -5.31 -3.39 -0.39
CA ALA A 22 -6.68 -3.86 -0.41
C ALA A 22 -7.62 -2.85 0.25
N MET A 23 -8.88 -2.95 -0.04
CA MET A 23 -9.95 -2.27 0.70
C MET A 23 -10.00 -2.74 2.17
N ASP A 24 -10.73 -2.00 3.01
CA ASP A 24 -10.89 -2.35 4.41
C ASP A 24 -11.58 -3.71 4.57
N ALA A 25 -11.24 -4.40 5.64
CA ALA A 25 -11.68 -5.77 5.93
C ALA A 25 -11.29 -6.83 4.87
N ALA A 26 -10.44 -6.52 3.89
CA ALA A 26 -10.00 -7.50 2.89
C ALA A 26 -9.00 -8.55 3.41
N GLY A 27 -8.50 -8.41 4.63
CA GLY A 27 -7.67 -9.43 5.27
C GLY A 27 -6.17 -9.20 5.18
N LYS A 28 -5.71 -7.98 4.88
CA LYS A 28 -4.27 -7.64 4.80
C LYS A 28 -3.47 -8.13 6.01
N ASP A 29 -3.89 -7.79 7.23
CA ASP A 29 -3.18 -8.21 8.45
C ASP A 29 -3.11 -9.74 8.61
N GLY A 30 -4.18 -10.43 8.21
CA GLY A 30 -4.24 -11.90 8.23
C GLY A 30 -3.26 -12.52 7.23
N ALA A 31 -3.18 -11.96 6.02
CA ALA A 31 -2.24 -12.39 5.00
C ALA A 31 -0.79 -12.16 5.45
N VAL A 32 -0.48 -10.98 5.96
CA VAL A 32 0.85 -10.66 6.51
C VAL A 32 1.21 -11.63 7.64
N LYS A 33 0.31 -11.83 8.62
CA LYS A 33 0.54 -12.76 9.73
C LYS A 33 0.80 -14.19 9.25
N HIS A 34 0.05 -14.66 8.25
CA HIS A 34 0.21 -16.00 7.70
C HIS A 34 1.57 -16.16 6.99
N ILE A 35 1.95 -15.19 6.16
CA ILE A 35 3.23 -15.20 5.44
C ILE A 35 4.40 -15.14 6.44
N MET A 36 4.31 -14.26 7.44
CA MET A 36 5.34 -14.09 8.45
C MET A 36 5.61 -15.36 9.27
N SER A 37 4.64 -16.27 9.39
CA SER A 37 4.84 -17.53 10.12
C SER A 37 5.87 -18.47 9.47
N GLY A 38 6.23 -18.23 8.21
CA GLY A 38 7.24 -19.01 7.47
C GLY A 38 8.60 -18.33 7.34
N PHE A 39 8.82 -17.16 7.97
CA PHE A 39 10.06 -16.40 7.90
C PHE A 39 10.81 -16.36 9.24
N ASN A 40 12.12 -16.26 9.14
CA ASN A 40 12.95 -15.87 10.27
C ASN A 40 12.73 -14.36 10.57
N PRO A 41 12.28 -13.99 11.77
CA PRO A 41 11.96 -12.60 12.11
C PRO A 41 13.16 -11.65 12.08
N LEU A 42 14.39 -12.15 12.12
CA LEU A 42 15.61 -11.32 12.07
C LEU A 42 15.86 -10.69 10.70
N GLY A 43 15.36 -11.31 9.63
CA GLY A 43 15.59 -10.85 8.24
C GLY A 43 14.33 -10.30 7.57
N VAL A 44 13.26 -9.98 8.33
CA VAL A 44 12.02 -9.45 7.77
C VAL A 44 11.42 -8.40 8.68
N LYS A 45 10.94 -7.28 8.08
CA LYS A 45 10.26 -6.20 8.79
C LYS A 45 8.89 -5.95 8.17
N VAL A 46 7.97 -5.43 8.96
CA VAL A 46 6.60 -5.09 8.52
C VAL A 46 6.29 -3.65 8.90
N HIS A 47 6.00 -2.83 7.90
CA HIS A 47 5.49 -1.48 8.09
C HIS A 47 4.01 -1.40 7.73
N SER A 48 3.20 -0.91 8.68
CA SER A 48 1.77 -0.65 8.46
C SER A 48 1.54 0.85 8.38
N PHE A 49 1.35 1.35 7.17
CA PHE A 49 1.12 2.77 6.92
C PHE A 49 -0.33 3.15 7.20
N LYS A 50 -0.50 4.15 8.05
CA LYS A 50 -1.78 4.82 8.33
C LYS A 50 -1.86 6.14 7.56
N ALA A 51 -2.94 6.90 7.75
CA ALA A 51 -3.02 8.26 7.23
C ALA A 51 -1.76 9.07 7.64
N PRO A 52 -1.19 9.87 6.74
CA PRO A 52 0.00 10.65 7.05
C PRO A 52 -0.27 11.69 8.14
N ASN A 53 0.71 11.93 9.00
CA ASN A 53 0.69 13.03 9.97
C ASN A 53 1.18 14.34 9.31
N SER A 54 1.13 15.45 10.06
CA SER A 54 1.53 16.77 9.52
C SER A 54 2.98 16.81 9.05
N ALA A 55 3.91 16.22 9.79
CA ALA A 55 5.32 16.19 9.41
C ALA A 55 5.55 15.37 8.13
N GLU A 56 4.82 14.27 7.94
CA GLU A 56 4.87 13.47 6.72
C GLU A 56 4.25 14.21 5.51
N LEU A 57 3.24 15.05 5.73
CA LEU A 57 2.60 15.87 4.68
C LEU A 57 3.46 17.06 4.23
N ASP A 58 4.40 17.52 5.06
CA ASP A 58 5.38 18.55 4.71
C ASP A 58 6.52 18.03 3.79
N HIS A 59 6.55 16.73 3.53
CA HIS A 59 7.46 16.08 2.59
C HIS A 59 6.70 15.55 1.36
N ASP A 60 7.44 15.13 0.33
CA ASP A 60 6.80 14.41 -0.76
C ASP A 60 6.25 13.06 -0.27
N TYR A 61 5.24 12.54 -0.96
CA TYR A 61 4.51 11.36 -0.49
C TYR A 61 5.32 10.04 -0.50
N PHE A 62 6.51 9.99 -1.11
CA PHE A 62 7.41 8.83 -1.01
C PHE A 62 8.26 8.86 0.25
N TRP A 63 8.57 10.03 0.78
CA TRP A 63 9.49 10.23 1.89
C TRP A 63 9.29 9.22 3.03
N ARG A 64 8.06 9.08 3.53
CA ARG A 64 7.74 8.15 4.62
C ARG A 64 7.95 6.68 4.25
N HIS A 65 7.86 6.34 2.96
CA HIS A 65 8.04 4.98 2.45
C HIS A 65 9.52 4.66 2.22
N GLU A 66 10.34 5.66 1.94
CA GLU A 66 11.78 5.49 1.74
C GLU A 66 12.50 5.04 3.01
N PHE A 67 12.07 5.49 4.19
CA PHE A 67 12.59 5.03 5.48
C PHE A 67 12.22 3.58 5.82
N ALA A 68 11.29 3.00 5.10
CA ALA A 68 10.81 1.64 5.26
C ALA A 68 11.20 0.74 4.08
N LEU A 69 12.23 1.13 3.31
CA LEU A 69 12.74 0.29 2.24
C LEU A 69 13.67 -0.79 2.79
N PRO A 70 13.65 -2.00 2.18
CA PRO A 70 14.48 -3.10 2.63
C PRO A 70 15.97 -2.80 2.41
N VAL A 71 16.79 -3.16 3.37
CA VAL A 71 18.23 -3.24 3.16
C VAL A 71 18.58 -4.53 2.41
N ARG A 72 19.77 -4.59 1.79
CA ARG A 72 20.21 -5.79 1.07
C ARG A 72 20.23 -7.01 2.01
N GLY A 73 19.80 -8.14 1.51
CA GLY A 73 19.68 -9.37 2.27
C GLY A 73 18.39 -9.48 3.09
N GLU A 74 17.55 -8.45 3.15
CA GLU A 74 16.32 -8.44 3.96
C GLU A 74 15.05 -8.34 3.12
N ILE A 75 13.94 -8.64 3.77
CA ILE A 75 12.59 -8.55 3.22
C ILE A 75 11.83 -7.48 4.00
N GLU A 76 11.20 -6.56 3.30
CA GLU A 76 10.30 -5.56 3.89
C GLU A 76 8.88 -5.79 3.39
N ILE A 77 7.91 -5.75 4.28
CA ILE A 77 6.48 -5.89 3.96
C ILE A 77 5.78 -4.56 4.25
N HIS A 78 5.23 -3.94 3.21
CA HIS A 78 4.38 -2.78 3.33
C HIS A 78 2.90 -3.20 3.40
N ASN A 79 2.30 -3.10 4.57
CA ASN A 79 0.86 -3.21 4.76
C ASN A 79 0.24 -1.81 4.55
N ARG A 80 -0.35 -1.60 3.38
CA ARG A 80 -0.55 -0.32 2.69
C ARG A 80 0.80 0.27 2.25
N SER A 81 0.80 1.22 1.33
CA SER A 81 2.03 1.75 0.74
C SER A 81 1.81 3.12 0.09
N HIS A 82 2.80 3.57 -0.67
CA HIS A 82 2.71 4.76 -1.52
C HIS A 82 1.53 4.72 -2.51
N TYR A 83 0.93 3.56 -2.75
CA TYR A 83 -0.29 3.43 -3.56
C TYR A 83 -1.51 4.12 -2.95
N GLU A 84 -1.55 4.35 -1.62
CA GLU A 84 -2.63 5.13 -0.99
C GLU A 84 -2.78 6.51 -1.64
N ASN A 85 -1.67 7.08 -2.16
CA ASN A 85 -1.63 8.39 -2.82
C ASN A 85 -2.18 8.41 -4.26
N VAL A 86 -2.64 7.28 -4.78
CA VAL A 86 -3.39 7.17 -6.04
C VAL A 86 -4.64 6.32 -5.89
N LEU A 87 -4.88 5.76 -4.72
CA LEU A 87 -6.06 4.98 -4.39
C LEU A 87 -7.01 5.81 -3.52
N VAL A 88 -6.68 5.97 -2.25
CA VAL A 88 -7.52 6.70 -1.30
C VAL A 88 -7.64 8.18 -1.70
N THR A 89 -6.54 8.81 -2.06
CA THR A 89 -6.56 10.22 -2.48
C THR A 89 -7.28 10.45 -3.81
N LYS A 90 -7.44 9.43 -4.66
CA LYS A 90 -8.23 9.56 -5.90
C LYS A 90 -9.72 9.45 -5.64
N VAL A 91 -10.13 8.74 -4.61
CA VAL A 91 -11.52 8.73 -4.12
C VAL A 91 -11.82 10.01 -3.33
N HIS A 92 -10.83 10.54 -2.61
CA HIS A 92 -10.92 11.75 -1.77
C HIS A 92 -9.90 12.81 -2.20
N PRO A 93 -10.08 13.44 -3.38
CA PRO A 93 -9.07 14.34 -3.95
C PRO A 93 -8.79 15.58 -3.10
N GLU A 94 -9.71 15.98 -2.22
CA GLU A 94 -9.51 17.06 -1.27
C GLU A 94 -8.35 16.82 -0.31
N TRP A 95 -7.97 15.58 -0.07
CA TRP A 95 -6.83 15.26 0.82
C TRP A 95 -5.47 15.59 0.20
N ILE A 96 -5.38 15.67 -1.14
CA ILE A 96 -4.18 16.14 -1.84
C ILE A 96 -3.84 17.58 -1.48
N LEU A 97 -4.83 18.41 -1.14
CA LEU A 97 -4.58 19.81 -0.77
C LEU A 97 -3.73 19.95 0.51
N ASN A 98 -3.76 18.93 1.37
CA ASN A 98 -2.93 18.89 2.58
C ASN A 98 -1.44 18.59 2.29
N GLU A 99 -1.09 18.21 1.08
CA GLU A 99 0.29 17.98 0.65
C GLU A 99 0.98 19.29 0.20
N HIS A 100 0.26 20.41 0.16
CA HIS A 100 0.74 21.75 -0.21
C HIS A 100 1.53 21.79 -1.53
N ILE A 101 1.10 21.00 -2.52
CA ILE A 101 1.80 20.87 -3.81
C ILE A 101 1.71 22.21 -4.58
N PRO A 102 2.84 22.79 -5.01
CA PRO A 102 2.83 24.02 -5.80
C PRO A 102 1.96 23.90 -7.06
N GLY A 103 1.05 24.85 -7.26
CA GLY A 103 0.11 24.88 -8.38
C GLY A 103 -1.16 24.04 -8.19
N VAL A 104 -1.35 23.41 -7.01
CA VAL A 104 -2.54 22.59 -6.66
C VAL A 104 -3.25 23.20 -5.45
N GLU A 105 -3.84 24.38 -5.62
CA GLU A 105 -4.54 25.12 -4.55
C GLU A 105 -6.02 24.75 -4.45
N SER A 106 -6.54 23.93 -5.33
CA SER A 106 -7.94 23.48 -5.31
C SER A 106 -8.13 22.14 -5.99
N VAL A 107 -9.19 21.43 -5.63
CA VAL A 107 -9.56 20.13 -6.23
C VAL A 107 -9.72 20.22 -7.76
N LYS A 108 -10.09 21.37 -8.30
CA LYS A 108 -10.19 21.60 -9.75
C LYS A 108 -8.85 21.46 -10.50
N LYS A 109 -7.73 21.57 -9.80
CA LYS A 109 -6.38 21.37 -10.34
C LYS A 109 -5.93 19.91 -10.34
N ILE A 110 -6.69 19.04 -9.69
CA ILE A 110 -6.42 17.61 -9.60
C ILE A 110 -7.18 16.90 -10.73
N ASP A 111 -6.69 17.10 -11.93
CA ASP A 111 -7.26 16.55 -13.16
C ASP A 111 -6.62 15.21 -13.55
N GLU A 112 -7.01 14.64 -14.68
CA GLU A 112 -6.44 13.38 -15.19
C GLU A 112 -4.92 13.48 -15.44
N LYS A 113 -4.43 14.66 -15.83
CA LYS A 113 -2.99 14.89 -16.04
C LYS A 113 -2.22 14.77 -14.73
N PHE A 114 -2.79 15.26 -13.63
CA PHE A 114 -2.23 15.09 -12.29
C PHE A 114 -2.09 13.61 -11.93
N TRP A 115 -3.14 12.79 -12.14
CA TRP A 115 -3.10 11.36 -11.83
C TRP A 115 -2.12 10.59 -12.72
N GLN A 116 -2.06 10.90 -14.01
CA GLN A 116 -1.07 10.29 -14.92
C GLN A 116 0.37 10.61 -14.48
N GLN A 117 0.60 11.82 -13.96
CA GLN A 117 1.91 12.18 -13.40
C GLN A 117 2.22 11.37 -12.13
N ARG A 118 1.24 11.15 -11.22
CA ARG A 118 1.40 10.29 -10.04
C ARG A 118 1.75 8.85 -10.42
N TYR A 119 1.04 8.26 -11.38
CA TYR A 119 1.37 6.92 -11.88
C TYR A 119 2.78 6.85 -12.49
N LYS A 120 3.20 7.87 -13.21
CA LYS A 120 4.55 7.97 -13.75
C LYS A 120 5.61 8.07 -12.65
N GLN A 121 5.33 8.80 -11.57
CA GLN A 121 6.22 8.91 -10.41
C GLN A 121 6.38 7.54 -9.73
N ILE A 122 5.28 6.82 -9.50
CA ILE A 122 5.29 5.47 -8.91
C ILE A 122 6.15 4.52 -9.75
N ARG A 123 5.90 4.45 -11.07
CA ARG A 123 6.73 3.59 -11.96
C ARG A 123 8.22 3.94 -11.92
N ARG A 124 8.56 5.23 -11.83
CA ARG A 124 9.95 5.67 -11.73
C ARG A 124 10.59 5.29 -10.41
N PHE A 125 9.86 5.45 -9.32
CA PHE A 125 10.29 5.05 -7.98
C PHE A 125 10.55 3.54 -7.93
N GLU A 126 9.60 2.74 -8.36
CA GLU A 126 9.74 1.28 -8.41
C GLU A 126 10.88 0.85 -9.37
N LYS A 127 10.99 1.48 -10.54
CA LYS A 127 12.09 1.20 -11.48
C LYS A 127 13.45 1.49 -10.87
N ASN A 128 13.60 2.63 -10.18
CA ASN A 128 14.85 2.98 -9.50
C ASN A 128 15.23 1.93 -8.45
N LEU A 129 14.27 1.45 -7.65
CA LEU A 129 14.51 0.40 -6.66
C LEU A 129 14.94 -0.91 -7.34
N CYS A 130 14.26 -1.32 -8.40
CA CYS A 130 14.58 -2.55 -9.14
C CYS A 130 15.96 -2.48 -9.80
N ASP A 131 16.32 -1.34 -10.40
CA ASP A 131 17.64 -1.12 -11.00
C ASP A 131 18.78 -1.21 -9.97
N ASN A 132 18.46 -0.96 -8.70
CA ASN A 132 19.39 -1.06 -7.58
C ASN A 132 19.29 -2.38 -6.80
N GLY A 133 18.60 -3.38 -7.33
CA GLY A 133 18.58 -4.74 -6.80
C GLY A 133 17.46 -5.03 -5.79
N THR A 134 16.41 -4.20 -5.74
CA THR A 134 15.20 -4.52 -4.97
C THR A 134 14.19 -5.26 -5.84
N VAL A 135 13.82 -6.46 -5.45
CA VAL A 135 12.71 -7.20 -6.07
C VAL A 135 11.41 -6.72 -5.46
N ILE A 136 10.49 -6.20 -6.28
CA ILE A 136 9.20 -5.69 -5.83
C ILE A 136 8.10 -6.69 -6.21
N MET A 137 7.29 -7.07 -5.23
CA MET A 137 6.09 -7.88 -5.42
C MET A 137 4.87 -7.16 -4.88
N LYS A 138 3.85 -6.95 -5.72
CA LYS A 138 2.63 -6.22 -5.36
C LYS A 138 1.43 -7.16 -5.32
N PHE A 139 0.72 -7.17 -4.20
CA PHE A 139 -0.46 -7.99 -3.99
C PHE A 139 -1.69 -7.12 -3.71
N PHE A 140 -2.65 -7.18 -4.60
CA PHE A 140 -3.97 -6.64 -4.37
C PHE A 140 -4.91 -7.73 -3.87
N LEU A 141 -5.35 -7.63 -2.61
CA LEU A 141 -6.31 -8.58 -2.04
C LEU A 141 -7.73 -8.17 -2.43
N HIS A 142 -8.19 -8.71 -3.54
CA HIS A 142 -9.54 -8.46 -4.03
C HIS A 142 -10.57 -9.23 -3.20
N VAL A 143 -11.51 -8.49 -2.59
CA VAL A 143 -12.61 -9.05 -1.80
C VAL A 143 -13.95 -8.58 -2.39
N SER A 144 -14.95 -9.44 -2.43
CA SER A 144 -16.29 -9.01 -2.89
C SER A 144 -16.97 -8.11 -1.86
N LYS A 145 -17.88 -7.25 -2.32
CA LYS A 145 -18.70 -6.39 -1.46
C LYS A 145 -19.48 -7.19 -0.42
N LYS A 146 -19.93 -8.40 -0.80
CA LYS A 146 -20.65 -9.34 0.09
C LYS A 146 -19.72 -9.88 1.18
N GLU A 147 -18.53 -10.33 0.81
CA GLU A 147 -17.56 -10.88 1.76
C GLU A 147 -17.05 -9.78 2.71
N GLN A 148 -16.80 -8.59 2.21
CA GLN A 148 -16.43 -7.45 3.06
C GLN A 148 -17.50 -7.17 4.12
N LYS A 149 -18.79 -7.16 3.72
CA LYS A 149 -19.92 -7.00 4.67
C LYS A 149 -19.90 -8.07 5.75
N LYS A 150 -19.72 -9.34 5.37
CA LYS A 150 -19.63 -10.45 6.32
C LYS A 150 -18.51 -10.22 7.32
N ARG A 151 -17.33 -9.84 6.87
CA ARG A 151 -16.15 -9.58 7.74
C ARG A 151 -16.35 -8.39 8.66
N PHE A 152 -17.10 -7.36 8.25
CA PHE A 152 -17.47 -6.27 9.14
C PHE A 152 -18.43 -6.72 10.24
N LEU A 153 -19.43 -7.55 9.91
CA LEU A 153 -20.32 -8.13 10.90
C LEU A 153 -19.58 -9.03 11.89
N GLU A 154 -18.66 -9.87 11.42
CA GLU A 154 -17.78 -10.67 12.28
C GLU A 154 -16.93 -9.82 13.25
N ARG A 155 -16.53 -8.59 12.86
CA ARG A 155 -15.83 -7.68 13.77
C ARG A 155 -16.74 -7.13 14.87
N ILE A 156 -18.03 -6.97 14.59
CA ILE A 156 -19.02 -6.48 15.56
C ILE A 156 -19.39 -7.61 16.52
N ASP A 157 -19.59 -8.81 16.01
CA ASP A 157 -20.07 -9.97 16.75
C ASP A 157 -18.97 -10.61 17.64
N ASP A 158 -17.71 -10.48 17.26
CA ASP A 158 -16.56 -11.07 17.98
C ASP A 158 -15.89 -10.02 18.88
N PRO A 159 -16.04 -10.12 20.23
CA PRO A 159 -15.43 -9.18 21.16
C PRO A 159 -13.91 -9.02 21.00
N SER A 160 -13.21 -10.07 20.56
CA SER A 160 -11.77 -10.02 20.30
C SER A 160 -11.38 -9.19 19.08
N LYS A 161 -12.34 -8.87 18.20
CA LYS A 161 -12.17 -8.12 16.96
C LYS A 161 -12.84 -6.73 16.98
N ASN A 162 -13.65 -6.42 18.00
CA ASN A 162 -14.39 -5.15 18.09
C ASN A 162 -13.49 -3.92 17.98
N TRP A 163 -12.29 -3.98 18.53
CA TRP A 163 -11.29 -2.90 18.44
C TRP A 163 -10.85 -2.57 17.00
N LYS A 164 -11.11 -3.46 16.05
CA LYS A 164 -10.84 -3.25 14.60
C LYS A 164 -12.01 -2.57 13.87
N PHE A 165 -13.15 -2.42 14.53
CA PHE A 165 -14.33 -1.80 13.91
C PHE A 165 -14.25 -0.28 13.99
N SER A 166 -14.46 0.39 12.86
CA SER A 166 -14.53 1.84 12.77
C SER A 166 -15.78 2.26 11.98
N LEU A 167 -16.45 3.30 12.47
CA LEU A 167 -17.52 3.96 11.70
C LEU A 167 -16.99 4.58 10.40
N GLY A 168 -15.71 4.94 10.35
CA GLY A 168 -15.02 5.38 9.15
C GLY A 168 -15.05 4.31 8.06
N ASP A 169 -14.79 3.05 8.40
CA ASP A 169 -14.81 1.94 7.46
C ASP A 169 -16.18 1.78 6.77
N LEU A 170 -17.27 2.07 7.49
CA LEU A 170 -18.63 2.03 6.91
C LEU A 170 -18.86 3.18 5.92
N LYS A 171 -18.30 4.37 6.19
CA LYS A 171 -18.38 5.50 5.27
C LYS A 171 -17.57 5.20 4.01
N GLU A 172 -16.35 4.67 4.16
CA GLU A 172 -15.51 4.28 3.02
C GLU A 172 -16.17 3.20 2.16
N ARG A 173 -16.95 2.30 2.76
CA ARG A 173 -17.72 1.30 2.02
C ARG A 173 -18.76 1.91 1.06
N ALA A 174 -19.25 3.12 1.31
CA ALA A 174 -20.17 3.80 0.39
C ALA A 174 -19.51 4.09 -0.97
N TYR A 175 -18.19 4.29 -0.99
CA TYR A 175 -17.38 4.53 -2.19
C TYR A 175 -16.88 3.24 -2.86
N TRP A 176 -17.53 2.09 -2.61
CA TRP A 176 -17.09 0.79 -3.13
C TRP A 176 -16.79 0.81 -4.63
N ASP A 177 -17.71 1.34 -5.42
CA ASP A 177 -17.62 1.31 -6.88
C ASP A 177 -16.51 2.27 -7.37
N ASP A 178 -16.32 3.41 -6.70
CA ASP A 178 -15.22 4.33 -6.95
C ASP A 178 -13.87 3.67 -6.66
N TYR A 179 -13.75 2.98 -5.52
CA TYR A 179 -12.54 2.21 -5.21
C TYR A 179 -12.25 1.13 -6.25
N GLN A 180 -13.25 0.35 -6.69
CA GLN A 180 -13.04 -0.68 -7.72
C GLN A 180 -12.49 -0.07 -9.01
N LYS A 181 -13.04 1.06 -9.45
CA LYS A 181 -12.55 1.80 -10.61
C LYS A 181 -11.11 2.26 -10.42
N VAL A 182 -10.83 2.93 -9.31
CA VAL A 182 -9.50 3.47 -9.00
C VAL A 182 -8.45 2.37 -8.88
N TYR A 183 -8.76 1.23 -8.25
CA TYR A 183 -7.88 0.08 -8.20
C TYR A 183 -7.58 -0.47 -9.60
N SER A 184 -8.62 -0.62 -10.45
CA SER A 184 -8.43 -1.08 -11.83
C SER A 184 -7.52 -0.15 -12.63
N GLU A 185 -7.70 1.17 -12.49
CA GLU A 185 -6.87 2.18 -13.15
C GLU A 185 -5.41 2.13 -12.63
N ALA A 186 -5.20 2.08 -11.32
CA ALA A 186 -3.87 2.03 -10.71
C ALA A 186 -3.12 0.76 -11.13
N LEU A 187 -3.76 -0.41 -11.06
CA LEU A 187 -3.18 -1.67 -11.50
C LEU A 187 -2.78 -1.62 -12.97
N SER A 188 -3.68 -1.15 -13.85
CA SER A 188 -3.41 -1.03 -15.28
C SER A 188 -2.28 -0.05 -15.59
N ALA A 189 -2.18 1.04 -14.82
CA ALA A 189 -1.19 2.09 -15.04
C ALA A 189 0.19 1.77 -14.48
N THR A 190 0.30 0.88 -13.48
CA THR A 190 1.55 0.67 -12.73
C THR A 190 2.04 -0.78 -12.71
N SER A 191 1.31 -1.75 -13.26
CA SER A 191 1.82 -3.11 -13.46
C SER A 191 2.87 -3.08 -14.56
N THR A 192 4.08 -3.52 -14.24
CA THR A 192 5.23 -3.53 -15.14
C THR A 192 6.00 -4.84 -15.00
N ASP A 193 6.82 -5.19 -16.02
CA ASP A 193 7.61 -6.43 -16.02
C ASP A 193 8.64 -6.48 -14.87
N TYR A 194 9.11 -5.32 -14.41
CA TYR A 194 10.09 -5.22 -13.31
C TYR A 194 9.45 -5.13 -11.92
N ALA A 195 8.18 -4.76 -11.84
CA ALA A 195 7.39 -4.69 -10.60
C ALA A 195 5.93 -5.06 -10.94
N PRO A 196 5.63 -6.35 -11.04
CA PRO A 196 4.32 -6.87 -11.42
C PRO A 196 3.27 -6.71 -10.33
#